data_7ab142217c368f86d0e63babec910276
#
_entry.id   7ab142217c368f86d0e63babec910276
#
_cell.length_a   1.000
_cell.length_b   1.000
_cell.length_c   1.000
_cell.angle_alpha   90.00
_cell.angle_beta   90.00
_cell.angle_gamma   90.00
#
_symmetry.space_group_name_H-M   'P 1'
#
loop_
_entity.id
_entity.type
_entity.pdbx_description
1 polymer ?
#
loop_
_entity_poly.entity_id
_entity_poly.type
_entity_poly.pdbx_seq_one_letter_code
_entity_poly.pdbx_strand_id
1 'polypeptide(L)'
;MLDFNNLQNYRENNRIEAKNALGGLPESIWETYSAFANSQGGIILLGVEELEDKSLHALDLPDPQWLIEDLWAGLEDPKVVSQNILTPDDIEIRIIDGKQIVTVIVPPAAWDQRPIYIGADPIRGTYRRSGEGDYRCTPEVVRAMMRESGKCEC
;
A
#
# COMPACT_ATOMS: atom_id res chain seq x y z
N MET A 1 -6.99 13.98 -6.16
CA MET A 1 -7.57 13.44 -4.92
C MET A 1 -8.88 12.74 -5.20
N LEU A 2 -9.13 11.60 -4.58
CA LEU A 2 -10.38 10.88 -4.76
C LEU A 2 -11.56 11.65 -4.16
N ASP A 3 -12.69 11.58 -4.83
CA ASP A 3 -13.96 12.08 -4.29
C ASP A 3 -14.62 10.94 -3.53
N PHE A 4 -14.47 10.92 -2.22
CA PHE A 4 -14.97 9.85 -1.38
C PHE A 4 -16.49 9.78 -1.31
N ASN A 5 -17.18 10.85 -1.69
CA ASN A 5 -18.64 10.83 -1.76
C ASN A 5 -19.15 10.03 -2.96
N ASN A 6 -18.29 9.74 -3.92
CA ASN A 6 -18.61 8.99 -5.12
C ASN A 6 -17.65 7.81 -5.30
N LEU A 7 -17.33 7.12 -4.20
CA LEU A 7 -16.38 6.01 -4.19
C LEU A 7 -16.75 4.92 -5.21
N GLN A 8 -18.03 4.66 -5.37
CA GLN A 8 -18.52 3.62 -6.31
C GLN A 8 -18.17 3.91 -7.77
N ASN A 9 -17.79 5.14 -8.09
CA ASN A 9 -17.36 5.52 -9.45
C ASN A 9 -15.90 5.19 -9.73
N TYR A 10 -15.15 4.81 -8.72
CA TYR A 10 -13.75 4.45 -8.89
C TYR A 10 -13.57 2.95 -9.04
N ARG A 11 -12.44 2.57 -9.60
CA ARG A 11 -12.04 1.17 -9.80
C ARG A 11 -10.61 1.00 -9.30
N GLU A 12 -10.26 -0.22 -8.90
CA GLU A 12 -8.86 -0.51 -8.65
C GLU A 12 -8.06 -0.29 -9.94
N ASN A 13 -6.86 0.23 -9.79
CA ASN A 13 -5.96 0.52 -10.92
C ASN A 13 -4.53 0.59 -10.41
N ASN A 14 -3.62 1.17 -11.21
CA ASN A 14 -2.22 1.27 -10.83
C ASN A 14 -1.97 2.21 -9.63
N ARG A 15 -2.99 2.92 -9.14
CA ARG A 15 -2.86 3.86 -8.02
C ARG A 15 -3.94 3.69 -6.95
N ILE A 16 -4.83 2.73 -7.11
CA ILE A 16 -5.92 2.49 -6.15
C ILE A 16 -6.00 1.00 -5.84
N GLU A 17 -5.95 0.65 -4.57
CA GLU A 17 -6.14 -0.71 -4.11
C GLU A 17 -7.15 -0.70 -2.96
N ALA A 18 -8.17 -1.56 -3.06
CA ALA A 18 -9.18 -1.74 -2.03
C ALA A 18 -8.94 -3.05 -1.30
N LYS A 19 -9.02 -3.02 0.03
CA LYS A 19 -8.88 -4.21 0.86
C LYS A 19 -10.01 -4.26 1.86
N ASN A 20 -10.61 -5.43 2.03
CA ASN A 20 -11.75 -5.64 2.89
C ASN A 20 -11.45 -5.25 4.35
N ALA A 21 -10.40 -5.79 4.92
CA ALA A 21 -9.88 -5.47 6.25
C ALA A 21 -10.88 -5.67 7.41
N LEU A 22 -12.06 -6.26 7.20
CA LEU A 22 -13.02 -6.50 8.28
C LEU A 22 -12.47 -7.50 9.30
N GLY A 23 -11.65 -8.44 8.88
CA GLY A 23 -11.02 -9.41 9.75
C GLY A 23 -9.68 -8.99 10.32
N GLY A 24 -9.28 -7.74 10.11
CA GLY A 24 -8.00 -7.21 10.53
C GLY A 24 -7.16 -6.75 9.36
N LEU A 25 -5.94 -6.31 9.63
CA LEU A 25 -5.02 -5.84 8.61
C LEU A 25 -4.56 -7.03 7.74
N PRO A 26 -4.85 -7.01 6.43
CA PRO A 26 -4.44 -8.12 5.57
C PRO A 26 -2.92 -8.11 5.34
N GLU A 27 -2.30 -9.30 5.32
CA GLU A 27 -0.87 -9.40 5.07
C GLU A 27 -0.48 -8.85 3.71
N SER A 28 -1.36 -8.96 2.72
CA SER A 28 -1.09 -8.46 1.37
C SER A 28 -0.91 -6.94 1.31
N ILE A 29 -1.22 -6.22 2.39
CA ILE A 29 -1.00 -4.77 2.42
C ILE A 29 0.47 -4.43 2.21
N TRP A 30 1.38 -5.29 2.68
CA TRP A 30 2.81 -5.02 2.59
C TRP A 30 3.32 -5.12 1.16
N GLU A 31 2.79 -6.07 0.37
CA GLU A 31 3.11 -6.17 -1.06
C GLU A 31 2.63 -4.92 -1.79
N THR A 32 1.42 -4.45 -1.47
CA THR A 32 0.86 -3.25 -2.08
C THR A 32 1.66 -2.01 -1.69
N TYR A 33 2.05 -1.91 -0.43
CA TYR A 33 2.90 -0.82 0.05
C TYR A 33 4.21 -0.77 -0.74
N SER A 34 4.90 -1.91 -0.84
CA SER A 34 6.13 -2.02 -1.62
C SER A 34 5.89 -1.63 -3.09
N ALA A 35 4.83 -2.17 -3.69
CA ALA A 35 4.53 -1.94 -5.10
C ALA A 35 4.26 -0.47 -5.39
N PHE A 36 3.47 0.21 -4.55
CA PHE A 36 3.19 1.64 -4.73
C PHE A 36 4.45 2.47 -4.52
N ALA A 37 5.21 2.17 -3.47
CA ALA A 37 6.43 2.92 -3.14
C ALA A 37 7.47 2.85 -4.26
N ASN A 38 7.58 1.70 -4.91
CA ASN A 38 8.56 1.49 -5.99
C ASN A 38 8.02 1.91 -7.37
N SER A 39 6.81 2.41 -7.43
CA SER A 39 6.18 2.82 -8.69
C SER A 39 5.79 4.30 -8.61
N GLN A 40 4.54 4.62 -8.82
CA GLN A 40 4.07 6.02 -8.85
C GLN A 40 3.34 6.43 -7.58
N GLY A 41 3.43 5.60 -6.53
CA GLY A 41 2.62 5.80 -5.35
C GLY A 41 1.17 5.39 -5.58
N GLY A 42 0.34 5.55 -4.57
CA GLY A 42 -1.08 5.22 -4.67
C GLY A 42 -1.80 5.36 -3.35
N ILE A 43 -3.06 4.99 -3.36
CA ILE A 43 -3.89 5.02 -2.17
C ILE A 43 -4.44 3.62 -1.90
N ILE A 44 -4.34 3.18 -0.65
CA ILE A 44 -4.90 1.92 -0.19
C ILE A 44 -6.14 2.26 0.62
N LEU A 45 -7.26 1.63 0.27
CA LEU A 45 -8.55 1.84 0.93
C LEU A 45 -8.84 0.62 1.78
N LEU A 46 -8.76 0.76 3.10
CA LEU A 46 -9.07 -0.33 4.04
C LEU A 46 -10.53 -0.22 4.48
N GLY A 47 -11.24 -1.33 4.44
CA GLY A 47 -12.67 -1.35 4.71
C GLY A 47 -13.49 -1.03 3.48
N VAL A 48 -12.98 -1.37 2.30
CA VAL A 48 -13.64 -1.16 1.02
C VAL A 48 -13.62 -2.48 0.26
N GLU A 49 -14.75 -2.84 -0.34
CA GLU A 49 -14.82 -4.05 -1.16
C GLU A 49 -15.07 -3.70 -2.61
N GLU A 50 -14.59 -4.58 -3.48
CA GLU A 50 -14.88 -4.52 -4.92
C GLU A 50 -16.03 -5.48 -5.19
N LEU A 51 -17.10 -4.98 -5.79
CA LEU A 51 -18.23 -5.82 -6.19
C LEU A 51 -17.98 -6.46 -7.56
N GLU A 52 -18.91 -7.34 -7.98
CA GLU A 52 -18.77 -8.06 -9.24
C GLU A 52 -18.64 -7.12 -10.44
N ASP A 53 -19.30 -5.95 -10.38
CA ASP A 53 -19.22 -4.94 -11.44
C ASP A 53 -17.97 -4.07 -11.33
N LYS A 54 -17.05 -4.42 -10.42
CA LYS A 54 -15.80 -3.71 -10.17
C LYS A 54 -15.98 -2.38 -9.43
N SER A 55 -17.18 -2.02 -9.02
CA SER A 55 -17.41 -0.81 -8.23
C SER A 55 -16.89 -0.99 -6.79
N LEU A 56 -16.45 0.09 -6.18
CA LEU A 56 -15.89 0.10 -4.83
C LEU A 56 -16.94 0.59 -3.83
N HIS A 57 -17.12 -0.13 -2.74
CA HIS A 57 -18.11 0.19 -1.73
C HIS A 57 -17.54 0.12 -0.34
N ALA A 58 -17.86 1.13 0.48
CA ALA A 58 -17.40 1.17 1.86
C ALA A 58 -18.07 0.07 2.68
N LEU A 59 -17.28 -0.61 3.49
CA LEU A 59 -17.69 -1.48 4.57
C LEU A 59 -17.48 -0.69 5.86
N ASP A 60 -18.26 -0.93 6.87
CA ASP A 60 -18.08 -0.20 8.12
C ASP A 60 -17.05 -0.93 9.00
N LEU A 61 -15.84 -0.38 9.10
CA LEU A 61 -14.79 -0.99 9.92
C LEU A 61 -15.17 -0.90 11.39
N PRO A 62 -15.14 -2.03 12.12
CA PRO A 62 -15.53 -2.02 13.54
C PRO A 62 -14.55 -1.27 14.43
N ASP A 63 -13.26 -1.27 14.09
CA ASP A 63 -12.23 -0.60 14.88
C ASP A 63 -11.11 -0.07 13.99
N PRO A 64 -11.35 1.06 13.29
CA PRO A 64 -10.35 1.61 12.41
C PRO A 64 -9.07 2.07 13.12
N GLN A 65 -9.19 2.52 14.38
CA GLN A 65 -8.02 2.96 15.13
C GLN A 65 -7.06 1.80 15.39
N TRP A 66 -7.60 0.62 15.70
CA TRP A 66 -6.77 -0.56 15.92
C TRP A 66 -6.02 -0.97 14.63
N LEU A 67 -6.69 -0.86 13.48
CA LEU A 67 -6.03 -1.12 12.18
C LEU A 67 -4.87 -0.16 11.96
N ILE A 68 -5.06 1.12 12.29
CA ILE A 68 -4.02 2.12 12.13
C ILE A 68 -2.82 1.80 13.03
N GLU A 69 -3.08 1.41 14.28
CA GLU A 69 -2.01 1.05 15.20
C GLU A 69 -1.25 -0.17 14.72
N ASP A 70 -1.95 -1.16 14.20
CA ASP A 70 -1.33 -2.38 13.67
C ASP A 70 -0.50 -2.06 12.42
N LEU A 71 -1.02 -1.19 11.56
CA LEU A 71 -0.29 -0.73 10.38
C LEU A 71 1.02 -0.03 10.77
N TRP A 72 0.96 0.89 11.74
CA TRP A 72 2.16 1.58 12.21
C TRP A 72 3.19 0.63 12.80
N ALA A 73 2.73 -0.35 13.57
CA ALA A 73 3.63 -1.35 14.14
C ALA A 73 4.41 -2.09 13.05
N GLY A 74 3.72 -2.45 11.96
CA GLY A 74 4.38 -3.11 10.83
C GLY A 74 5.32 -2.19 10.07
N LEU A 75 4.92 -0.93 9.85
CA LEU A 75 5.77 0.04 9.14
C LEU A 75 7.08 0.31 9.88
N GLU A 76 7.07 0.26 11.20
CA GLU A 76 8.25 0.51 12.01
C GLU A 76 9.08 -0.74 12.27
N ASP A 77 8.62 -1.90 11.83
CA ASP A 77 9.31 -3.17 12.04
C ASP A 77 10.17 -3.50 10.81
N PRO A 78 11.52 -3.44 10.93
CA PRO A 78 12.40 -3.72 9.80
C PRO A 78 12.33 -5.16 9.30
N LYS A 79 11.69 -6.07 10.05
CA LYS A 79 11.44 -7.43 9.59
C LYS A 79 10.23 -7.50 8.66
N VAL A 80 9.36 -6.49 8.71
CA VAL A 80 8.15 -6.43 7.89
C VAL A 80 8.42 -5.66 6.61
N VAL A 81 8.92 -4.42 6.73
CA VAL A 81 9.26 -3.59 5.57
C VAL A 81 10.65 -3.00 5.76
N SER A 82 11.34 -2.75 4.66
CA SER A 82 12.71 -2.24 4.69
C SER A 82 12.81 -0.82 5.23
N GLN A 83 11.76 -0.02 5.03
CA GLN A 83 11.74 1.37 5.44
C GLN A 83 10.31 1.88 5.50
N ASN A 84 10.01 2.70 6.50
CA ASN A 84 8.75 3.42 6.59
C ASN A 84 8.91 4.78 5.91
N ILE A 85 8.16 5.01 4.82
CA ILE A 85 8.18 6.30 4.10
C ILE A 85 6.88 7.08 4.33
N LEU A 86 6.01 6.61 5.22
CA LEU A 86 4.76 7.29 5.53
C LEU A 86 4.91 8.21 6.72
N THR A 87 4.08 9.27 6.75
CA THR A 87 3.93 10.14 7.91
C THR A 87 2.52 9.95 8.48
N PRO A 88 2.26 10.41 9.72
CA PRO A 88 0.90 10.31 10.27
C PRO A 88 -0.18 10.95 9.39
N ASP A 89 0.16 11.98 8.61
CA ASP A 89 -0.80 12.65 7.73
C ASP A 89 -1.22 11.78 6.55
N ASP A 90 -0.49 10.72 6.26
CA ASP A 90 -0.80 9.81 5.14
C ASP A 90 -1.88 8.79 5.49
N ILE A 91 -2.24 8.66 6.75
CA ILE A 91 -3.19 7.64 7.22
C ILE A 91 -4.34 8.35 7.93
N GLU A 92 -5.54 8.18 7.42
CA GLU A 92 -6.72 8.85 7.96
C GLU A 92 -7.92 7.93 8.05
N ILE A 93 -8.76 8.17 9.07
CA ILE A 93 -10.09 7.58 9.15
C ILE A 93 -11.03 8.50 8.38
N ARG A 94 -11.81 7.92 7.46
CA ARG A 94 -12.82 8.67 6.72
C ARG A 94 -14.17 8.03 6.91
N ILE A 95 -15.21 8.86 6.92
CA ILE A 95 -16.59 8.41 7.07
C ILE A 95 -17.31 8.63 5.75
N ILE A 96 -17.85 7.55 5.18
CA ILE A 96 -18.57 7.56 3.91
C ILE A 96 -19.94 6.96 4.16
N ASP A 97 -21.00 7.75 4.01
CA ASP A 97 -22.38 7.31 4.26
C ASP A 97 -22.52 6.63 5.64
N GLY A 98 -21.90 7.23 6.67
CA GLY A 98 -21.93 6.71 8.02
C GLY A 98 -21.01 5.52 8.27
N LYS A 99 -20.25 5.08 7.29
CA LYS A 99 -19.34 3.93 7.40
C LYS A 99 -17.91 4.40 7.52
N GLN A 100 -17.15 3.80 8.43
CA GLN A 100 -15.77 4.16 8.69
C GLN A 100 -14.83 3.31 7.82
N ILE A 101 -13.94 3.98 7.10
CA ILE A 101 -12.84 3.35 6.36
C ILE A 101 -11.53 4.00 6.77
N VAL A 102 -10.42 3.36 6.39
CA VAL A 102 -9.08 3.95 6.57
C VAL A 102 -8.46 4.14 5.20
N THR A 103 -7.93 5.34 4.95
CA THR A 103 -7.19 5.63 3.73
C THR A 103 -5.71 5.72 4.05
N VAL A 104 -4.89 5.09 3.21
CA VAL A 104 -3.44 5.08 3.36
C VAL A 104 -2.84 5.61 2.07
N ILE A 105 -2.22 6.77 2.13
CA ILE A 105 -1.54 7.35 0.97
C ILE A 105 -0.09 6.91 1.00
N VAL A 106 0.34 6.19 -0.06
CA VAL A 106 1.72 5.75 -0.20
C VAL A 106 2.36 6.62 -1.27
N PRO A 107 3.30 7.50 -0.90
CA PRO A 107 4.00 8.30 -1.91
C PRO A 107 4.99 7.43 -2.68
N PRO A 108 5.39 7.84 -3.89
CA PRO A 108 6.51 7.17 -4.54
C PRO A 108 7.78 7.43 -3.73
N ALA A 109 8.55 6.39 -3.48
CA ALA A 109 9.80 6.53 -2.75
C ALA A 109 10.80 7.32 -3.60
N ALA A 110 11.66 8.08 -2.94
CA ALA A 110 12.77 8.73 -3.61
C ALA A 110 13.74 7.67 -4.16
N TRP A 111 14.49 8.00 -5.19
CA TRP A 111 15.41 7.04 -5.81
C TRP A 111 16.42 6.48 -4.81
N ASP A 112 16.90 7.30 -3.88
CA ASP A 112 17.86 6.84 -2.86
C ASP A 112 17.21 5.99 -1.77
N GLN A 113 15.88 5.92 -1.72
CA GLN A 113 15.16 5.05 -0.78
C GLN A 113 14.83 3.68 -1.39
N ARG A 114 14.88 3.55 -2.71
CA ARG A 114 14.50 2.31 -3.40
C ARG A 114 15.62 1.28 -3.38
N PRO A 115 15.29 0.00 -3.36
CA PRO A 115 13.92 -0.55 -3.35
C PRO A 115 13.32 -0.54 -1.95
N ILE A 116 12.02 -0.31 -1.87
CA ILE A 116 11.25 -0.56 -0.66
C ILE A 116 10.77 -2.01 -0.76
N TYR A 117 11.17 -2.85 0.18
CA TYR A 117 10.87 -4.28 0.11
C TYR A 117 10.33 -4.80 1.42
N ILE A 118 9.72 -5.99 1.36
CA ILE A 118 9.16 -6.67 2.51
C ILE A 118 10.06 -7.85 2.89
N GLY A 119 10.09 -8.17 4.18
CA GLY A 119 10.96 -9.22 4.69
C GLY A 119 12.42 -8.80 4.68
N ALA A 120 13.30 -9.79 4.68
CA ALA A 120 14.75 -9.57 4.84
C ALA A 120 15.52 -9.52 3.52
N ASP A 121 14.92 -9.99 2.42
CA ASP A 121 15.62 -10.16 1.15
C ASP A 121 15.01 -9.26 0.07
N PRO A 122 15.74 -8.21 -0.38
CA PRO A 122 15.21 -7.32 -1.41
C PRO A 122 14.92 -8.04 -2.73
N ILE A 123 15.67 -9.10 -3.06
CA ILE A 123 15.44 -9.83 -4.31
C ILE A 123 14.06 -10.52 -4.30
N ARG A 124 13.60 -10.97 -3.14
CA ARG A 124 12.32 -11.67 -3.01
C ARG A 124 11.18 -10.78 -2.55
N GLY A 125 11.50 -9.62 -1.98
CA GLY A 125 10.50 -8.78 -1.32
C GLY A 125 10.19 -7.47 -2.01
N THR A 126 10.74 -7.21 -3.19
CA THR A 126 10.51 -5.96 -3.91
C THR A 126 9.40 -6.14 -4.94
N TYR A 127 8.37 -5.30 -4.84
CA TYR A 127 7.21 -5.36 -5.70
C TYR A 127 7.06 -4.07 -6.50
N ARG A 128 6.35 -4.15 -7.62
CA ARG A 128 5.97 -3.01 -8.45
C ARG A 128 4.49 -3.11 -8.77
N ARG A 129 3.89 -1.97 -9.05
CA ARG A 129 2.48 -1.90 -9.43
C ARG A 129 2.34 -1.87 -10.94
N SER A 130 1.48 -2.73 -11.47
CA SER A 130 1.15 -2.75 -12.89
C SER A 130 -0.35 -3.02 -13.01
N GLY A 131 -1.09 -2.07 -13.61
CA GLY A 131 -2.54 -2.17 -13.62
C GLY A 131 -3.07 -2.22 -12.19
N GLU A 132 -3.93 -3.18 -11.89
CA GLU A 132 -4.49 -3.36 -10.55
C GLU A 132 -3.76 -4.43 -9.73
N GLY A 133 -2.57 -4.87 -10.17
CA GLY A 133 -1.83 -5.94 -9.52
C GLY A 133 -0.48 -5.53 -8.97
N ASP A 134 -0.06 -6.27 -7.95
CA ASP A 134 1.26 -6.14 -7.35
C ASP A 134 2.10 -7.31 -7.83
N TYR A 135 3.24 -7.02 -8.46
CA TYR A 135 4.09 -8.03 -9.07
C TYR A 135 5.49 -7.94 -8.52
N ARG A 136 6.06 -9.10 -8.20
CA ARG A 136 7.45 -9.16 -7.76
C ARG A 136 8.36 -8.70 -8.88
N CYS A 137 9.27 -7.79 -8.57
CA CYS A 137 10.29 -7.35 -9.51
C CYS A 137 11.26 -8.48 -9.82
N THR A 138 11.78 -8.49 -11.06
CA THR A 138 12.84 -9.45 -11.40
C THR A 138 14.12 -9.10 -10.64
N PRO A 139 15.02 -10.07 -10.42
CA PRO A 139 16.30 -9.79 -9.76
C PRO A 139 17.10 -8.69 -10.46
N GLU A 140 17.05 -8.63 -11.79
CA GLU A 140 17.75 -7.60 -12.56
C GLU A 140 17.23 -6.20 -12.24
N VAL A 141 15.89 -6.06 -12.15
CA VAL A 141 15.27 -4.78 -11.80
C VAL A 141 15.64 -4.36 -10.39
N VAL A 142 15.61 -5.30 -9.45
CA VAL A 142 15.98 -5.00 -8.05
C VAL A 142 17.44 -4.56 -7.96
N ARG A 143 18.33 -5.26 -8.64
CA ARG A 143 19.76 -4.90 -8.63
C ARG A 143 19.99 -3.54 -9.27
N ALA A 144 19.24 -3.20 -10.34
CA ALA A 144 19.32 -1.88 -10.94
C ALA A 144 18.89 -0.79 -9.95
N MET A 145 17.80 -1.01 -9.22
CA MET A 145 17.37 -0.07 -8.18
C MET A 145 18.44 0.12 -7.12
N MET A 146 19.08 -0.97 -6.68
CA MET A 146 20.12 -0.92 -5.67
C MET A 146 21.35 -0.16 -6.14
N ARG A 147 21.74 -0.33 -7.40
CA ARG A 147 22.85 0.42 -7.99
C ARG A 147 22.52 1.91 -8.06
N GLU A 148 21.32 2.24 -8.54
CA GLU A 148 20.88 3.63 -8.70
C GLU A 148 20.76 4.36 -7.37
N SER A 149 20.43 3.62 -6.29
CA SER A 149 20.31 4.20 -4.95
C SER A 149 21.62 4.16 -4.17
N GLY A 150 22.67 3.60 -4.73
CA GLY A 150 23.95 3.46 -4.03
C GLY A 150 23.99 2.35 -2.99
N LYS A 151 23.01 1.44 -3.01
CA LYS A 151 22.92 0.33 -2.05
C LYS A 151 23.55 -0.96 -2.54
N CYS A 152 23.89 -1.04 -3.80
CA CYS A 152 24.49 -2.24 -4.37
C CYS A 152 26.00 -2.27 -4.09
N GLU A 153 26.49 -3.43 -3.66
CA GLU A 153 27.90 -3.65 -3.38
C GLU A 153 28.62 -4.32 -4.56
N CYS A 154 27.97 -4.39 -5.69
CA CYS A 154 28.48 -5.10 -6.88
C CYS A 154 29.83 -4.62 -7.34
#